data_cce12486a1c4c8768676043840e0d3fa
#
_entry.id   cce12486a1c4c8768676043840e0d3fa
#
_cell.length_a   1.000
_cell.length_b   1.000
_cell.length_c   1.000
_cell.angle_alpha   90.00
_cell.angle_beta   90.00
_cell.angle_gamma   90.00
#
_symmetry.space_group_name_H-M   'P 1'
#
loop_
_entity.id
_entity.type
_entity.pdbx_description
1 polymer ?
#
loop_
_entity_poly.entity_id
_entity_poly.type
_entity_poly.pdbx_seq_one_letter_code
_entity_poly.pdbx_strand_id
1 'polypeptide(L)'
;MSGHPYSILTPDLVLDALDSTGLRADGRLLALNSFENRVYQMGLEEDGFVVSKFYRPERWCDAAILEEHAFVAELAEREIPVVDAMTIAGATLHRHAGFRFAVYPKH
;
A
#
# COMPACT_ATOMS: atom_id res chain seq x y z
N MET A 1 -25.83 10.13 -5.29
CA MET A 1 -24.44 10.09 -5.13
C MET A 1 -23.93 8.68 -4.82
N SER A 2 -22.80 8.43 -5.25
CA SER A 2 -22.23 7.11 -5.08
C SER A 2 -21.62 6.94 -3.70
N GLY A 3 -21.88 5.85 -3.06
CA GLY A 3 -21.29 5.59 -1.77
C GLY A 3 -20.09 4.66 -1.81
N HIS A 4 -19.64 4.26 -2.97
CA HIS A 4 -18.56 3.29 -3.08
C HIS A 4 -17.21 3.94 -2.76
N PRO A 5 -16.51 3.50 -1.69
CA PRO A 5 -15.28 4.18 -1.26
C PRO A 5 -14.15 4.15 -2.29
N TYR A 6 -14.15 3.17 -3.18
CA TYR A 6 -13.07 3.01 -4.16
C TYR A 6 -13.48 3.41 -5.57
N SER A 7 -14.60 4.14 -5.71
CA SER A 7 -15.13 4.43 -7.05
C SER A 7 -14.15 5.20 -7.93
N ILE A 8 -13.25 5.98 -7.33
CA ILE A 8 -12.27 6.75 -8.09
C ILE A 8 -10.86 6.14 -8.07
N LEU A 9 -10.71 4.96 -7.47
CA LEU A 9 -9.41 4.29 -7.43
C LEU A 9 -9.21 3.50 -8.73
N THR A 10 -8.66 4.17 -9.71
CA THR A 10 -8.42 3.59 -11.04
C THR A 10 -7.00 3.03 -11.12
N PRO A 11 -6.70 2.17 -12.10
CA PRO A 11 -5.33 1.69 -12.30
C PRO A 11 -4.32 2.83 -12.45
N ASP A 12 -4.69 3.89 -13.18
CA ASP A 12 -3.79 5.03 -13.34
C ASP A 12 -3.49 5.71 -12.02
N LEU A 13 -4.50 5.87 -11.17
CA LEU A 13 -4.31 6.49 -9.86
C LEU A 13 -3.44 5.63 -8.97
N VAL A 14 -3.59 4.30 -9.04
CA VAL A 14 -2.77 3.37 -8.26
C VAL A 14 -1.31 3.49 -8.68
N LEU A 15 -1.04 3.52 -9.97
CA LEU A 15 0.32 3.68 -10.47
C LEU A 15 0.91 5.02 -10.08
N ASP A 16 0.11 6.10 -10.18
CA ASP A 16 0.56 7.42 -9.78
C ASP A 16 0.88 7.48 -8.28
N ALA A 17 0.07 6.79 -7.47
CA ALA A 17 0.31 6.75 -6.03
C ALA A 17 1.66 6.11 -5.72
N LEU A 18 1.99 5.01 -6.39
CA LEU A 18 3.28 4.38 -6.19
C LEU A 18 4.42 5.31 -6.63
N ASP A 19 4.27 5.94 -7.78
CA ASP A 19 5.28 6.87 -8.27
C ASP A 19 5.50 8.02 -7.30
N SER A 20 4.45 8.44 -6.58
CA SER A 20 4.56 9.56 -5.64
C SER A 20 5.46 9.23 -4.45
N THR A 21 5.74 7.95 -4.19
CA THR A 21 6.63 7.56 -3.10
C THR A 21 8.10 7.61 -3.51
N GLY A 22 8.37 7.77 -4.80
CA GLY A 22 9.74 7.72 -5.32
C GLY A 22 10.07 6.41 -6.01
N LEU A 23 9.26 5.38 -5.82
CA LEU A 23 9.39 4.15 -6.57
C LEU A 23 8.81 4.34 -7.97
N ARG A 24 9.36 3.64 -8.94
CA ARG A 24 8.90 3.79 -10.31
C ARG A 24 8.21 2.53 -10.80
N ALA A 25 6.90 2.64 -11.01
CA ALA A 25 6.12 1.54 -11.57
C ALA A 25 6.40 1.42 -13.06
N ASP A 26 6.41 0.17 -13.55
CA ASP A 26 6.66 -0.08 -14.97
C ASP A 26 5.35 -0.28 -15.75
N GLY A 27 4.22 -0.13 -15.11
CA GLY A 27 2.91 -0.28 -15.73
C GLY A 27 2.25 -1.63 -15.49
N ARG A 28 2.98 -2.61 -15.01
CA ARG A 28 2.38 -3.91 -14.69
C ARG A 28 1.60 -3.80 -13.39
N LEU A 29 0.35 -4.24 -13.42
CA LEU A 29 -0.54 -4.11 -12.29
C LEU A 29 -1.46 -5.32 -12.24
N LEU A 30 -1.53 -5.97 -11.08
CA LEU A 30 -2.42 -7.10 -10.87
C LEU A 30 -3.21 -6.87 -9.59
N ALA A 31 -4.54 -6.83 -9.70
CA ALA A 31 -5.39 -6.71 -8.53
C ALA A 31 -5.47 -8.04 -7.81
N LEU A 32 -5.27 -8.01 -6.50
CA LEU A 32 -5.33 -9.20 -5.67
C LEU A 32 -6.61 -9.19 -4.85
N ASN A 33 -7.10 -10.37 -4.51
CA ASN A 33 -8.33 -10.47 -3.73
C ASN A 33 -8.13 -9.95 -2.31
N SER A 34 -9.10 -9.18 -1.83
CA SER A 34 -9.06 -8.63 -0.49
C SER A 34 -10.48 -8.31 -0.05
N PHE A 35 -10.73 -8.38 1.26
CA PHE A 35 -12.06 -8.10 1.79
C PHE A 35 -12.37 -6.62 1.89
N GLU A 36 -11.60 -5.89 2.68
CA GLU A 36 -11.91 -4.50 2.97
C GLU A 36 -11.04 -3.52 2.21
N ASN A 37 -9.81 -3.91 1.97
CA ASN A 37 -8.84 -3.02 1.33
C ASN A 37 -8.60 -3.45 -0.10
N ARG A 38 -8.08 -2.54 -0.91
CA ARG A 38 -7.68 -2.87 -2.28
C ARG A 38 -6.19 -3.17 -2.28
N VAL A 39 -5.82 -4.31 -2.81
CA VAL A 39 -4.42 -4.77 -2.82
C VAL A 39 -3.99 -5.01 -4.25
N TYR A 40 -2.83 -4.48 -4.62
CA TYR A 40 -2.30 -4.59 -5.97
C TYR A 40 -0.86 -5.05 -5.95
N GLN A 41 -0.50 -5.96 -6.86
CA GLN A 41 0.88 -6.29 -7.12
C GLN A 41 1.34 -5.45 -8.30
N MET A 42 2.47 -4.79 -8.18
CA MET A 42 2.95 -3.85 -9.19
C MET A 42 4.39 -4.12 -9.51
N GLY A 43 4.74 -4.04 -10.81
CA GLY A 43 6.11 -4.19 -11.24
C GLY A 43 6.86 -2.87 -11.15
N LEU A 44 8.16 -2.95 -10.94
CA LEU A 44 9.04 -1.78 -10.86
C LEU A 44 9.95 -1.72 -12.05
N GLU A 45 10.28 -0.50 -12.50
CA GLU A 45 11.18 -0.30 -13.64
C GLU A 45 12.55 -0.89 -13.41
N GLU A 46 13.01 -0.86 -12.17
CA GLU A 46 14.34 -1.34 -11.84
C GLU A 46 14.40 -2.84 -11.60
N ASP A 47 13.31 -3.54 -11.81
CA ASP A 47 13.22 -4.96 -11.57
C ASP A 47 12.54 -5.27 -10.24
N GLY A 48 11.78 -6.35 -10.22
CA GLY A 48 11.09 -6.79 -9.03
C GLY A 48 9.65 -6.30 -8.96
N PHE A 49 9.00 -6.68 -7.88
CA PHE A 49 7.60 -6.36 -7.64
C PHE A 49 7.40 -5.87 -6.22
N VAL A 50 6.37 -5.04 -6.03
CA VAL A 50 5.92 -4.67 -4.70
C VAL A 50 4.42 -4.90 -4.63
N VAL A 51 3.89 -4.93 -3.41
CA VAL A 51 2.46 -5.05 -3.16
C VAL A 51 2.02 -3.76 -2.46
N SER A 52 1.01 -3.10 -3.03
CA SER A 52 0.45 -1.89 -2.44
C SER A 52 -0.91 -2.21 -1.85
N LYS A 53 -1.15 -1.77 -0.63
CA LYS A 53 -2.41 -1.95 0.05
C LYS A 53 -3.04 -0.59 0.26
N PHE A 54 -4.20 -0.37 -0.36
CA PHE A 54 -4.93 0.89 -0.24
C PHE A 54 -6.03 0.70 0.78
N TYR A 55 -6.00 1.49 1.83
CA TYR A 55 -6.95 1.37 2.93
C TYR A 55 -8.28 1.99 2.53
N ARG A 56 -9.35 1.35 2.98
CA ARG A 56 -10.69 1.85 2.71
C ARG A 56 -10.86 3.22 3.36
N PRO A 57 -11.28 4.24 2.58
CA PRO A 57 -11.46 5.59 3.16
C PRO A 57 -12.44 5.56 4.32
N GLU A 58 -12.12 6.34 5.35
CA GLU A 58 -12.97 6.52 6.53
C GLU A 58 -13.18 5.27 7.37
N ARG A 59 -12.52 4.16 7.03
CA ARG A 59 -12.62 2.94 7.81
C ARG A 59 -11.64 2.91 8.98
N TRP A 60 -10.43 3.40 8.73
CA TRP A 60 -9.34 3.35 9.70
C TRP A 60 -8.77 4.74 9.88
N CYS A 61 -8.41 5.10 11.12
CA CYS A 61 -7.66 6.33 11.33
C CYS A 61 -6.16 6.06 11.17
N ASP A 62 -5.40 7.12 10.89
CA ASP A 62 -3.96 6.98 10.69
C ASP A 62 -3.27 6.35 11.89
N ALA A 63 -3.67 6.74 13.10
CA ALA A 63 -3.04 6.21 14.31
C ALA A 63 -3.21 4.69 14.41
N ALA A 64 -4.39 4.17 14.07
CA ALA A 64 -4.63 2.74 14.12
C ALA A 64 -3.80 2.00 13.09
N ILE A 65 -3.68 2.56 11.88
CA ILE A 65 -2.87 1.94 10.84
C ILE A 65 -1.40 1.93 11.24
N LEU A 66 -0.90 3.04 11.78
CA LEU A 66 0.50 3.13 12.19
C LEU A 66 0.81 2.23 13.38
N GLU A 67 -0.16 2.02 14.27
CA GLU A 67 0.00 1.05 15.35
C GLU A 67 0.17 -0.36 14.81
N GLU A 68 -0.61 -0.70 13.79
CA GLU A 68 -0.49 -2.01 13.14
C GLU A 68 0.88 -2.17 12.51
N HIS A 69 1.34 -1.13 11.80
CA HIS A 69 2.66 -1.16 11.17
C HIS A 69 3.76 -1.35 12.22
N ALA A 70 3.67 -0.64 13.33
CA ALA A 70 4.68 -0.74 14.38
C ALA A 70 4.67 -2.13 15.03
N PHE A 71 3.49 -2.70 15.22
CA PHE A 71 3.37 -4.03 15.80
C PHE A 71 4.00 -5.08 14.88
N VAL A 72 3.70 -5.01 13.58
CA VAL A 72 4.26 -5.96 12.62
C VAL A 72 5.78 -5.80 12.52
N ALA A 73 6.28 -4.56 12.55
CA ALA A 73 7.72 -4.32 12.53
C ALA A 73 8.40 -4.92 13.77
N GLU A 74 7.76 -4.83 14.92
CA GLU A 74 8.30 -5.42 16.14
C GLU A 74 8.35 -6.94 16.03
N LEU A 75 7.33 -7.56 15.45
CA LEU A 75 7.33 -9.00 15.24
C LEU A 75 8.46 -9.40 14.29
N ALA A 76 8.70 -8.60 13.25
CA ALA A 76 9.77 -8.88 12.31
C ALA A 76 11.14 -8.80 13.00
N GLU A 77 11.33 -7.86 13.93
CA GLU A 77 12.58 -7.75 14.67
C GLU A 77 12.81 -8.95 15.55
N ARG A 78 11.77 -9.64 15.97
CA ARG A 78 11.86 -10.85 16.76
C ARG A 78 11.97 -12.10 15.91
N GLU A 79 12.24 -11.92 14.61
CA GLU A 79 12.41 -12.99 13.66
C GLU A 79 11.17 -13.85 13.45
N ILE A 80 10.00 -13.29 13.76
CA ILE A 80 8.74 -13.93 13.44
C ILE A 80 8.47 -13.70 11.96
N PRO A 81 8.07 -14.75 11.19
CA PRO A 81 7.92 -14.62 9.74
C PRO A 81 6.68 -13.83 9.34
N VAL A 82 6.79 -12.51 9.35
CA VAL A 82 5.76 -11.58 8.91
C VAL A 82 6.35 -10.66 7.85
N VAL A 83 5.48 -10.02 7.07
CA VAL A 83 5.89 -9.03 6.07
C VAL A 83 5.46 -7.67 6.60
N ASP A 84 6.44 -6.80 6.86
CA ASP A 84 6.13 -5.46 7.35
C ASP A 84 6.19 -4.45 6.20
N ALA A 85 5.53 -3.31 6.39
CA ALA A 85 5.47 -2.27 5.37
C ALA A 85 6.86 -1.66 5.15
N MET A 86 7.16 -1.34 3.89
CA MET A 86 8.42 -0.69 3.55
C MET A 86 8.42 0.73 4.05
N THR A 87 9.56 1.18 4.58
CA THR A 87 9.74 2.57 4.94
C THR A 87 10.29 3.30 3.71
N ILE A 88 9.51 4.23 3.19
CA ILE A 88 9.89 5.00 2.00
C ILE A 88 9.77 6.48 2.35
N ALA A 89 10.83 7.23 2.10
CA ALA A 89 10.87 8.67 2.44
C ALA A 89 10.55 8.91 3.92
N GLY A 90 10.94 7.97 4.77
CA GLY A 90 10.77 8.11 6.22
C GLY A 90 9.41 7.69 6.76
N ALA A 91 8.55 7.09 5.94
CA ALA A 91 7.21 6.72 6.37
C ALA A 91 6.79 5.37 5.84
N THR A 92 5.89 4.69 6.56
CA THR A 92 5.27 3.46 6.09
C THR A 92 3.85 3.70 5.58
N LEU A 93 3.22 4.79 5.99
CA LEU A 93 1.89 5.16 5.53
C LEU A 93 1.99 6.36 4.60
N HIS A 94 1.39 6.24 3.43
CA HIS A 94 1.46 7.26 2.39
C HIS A 94 0.06 7.71 1.99
N ARG A 95 -0.02 8.89 1.37
CA ARG A 95 -1.29 9.43 0.89
C ARG A 95 -1.13 9.90 -0.55
N HIS A 96 -2.18 9.67 -1.33
CA HIS A 96 -2.24 10.18 -2.70
C HIS A 96 -3.70 10.31 -3.11
N ALA A 97 -4.10 11.47 -3.59
CA ALA A 97 -5.46 11.72 -4.08
C ALA A 97 -6.54 11.34 -3.07
N GLY A 98 -6.25 11.52 -1.78
CA GLY A 98 -7.19 11.22 -0.71
C GLY A 98 -7.18 9.78 -0.23
N PHE A 99 -6.40 8.92 -0.85
CA PHE A 99 -6.25 7.54 -0.42
C PHE A 99 -5.01 7.36 0.42
N ARG A 100 -5.10 6.52 1.45
CA ARG A 100 -3.95 6.14 2.26
C ARG A 100 -3.53 4.76 1.82
N PHE A 101 -2.23 4.53 1.76
CA PHE A 101 -1.73 3.24 1.31
C PHE A 101 -0.38 2.92 1.92
N ALA A 102 -0.03 1.64 1.90
CA ALA A 102 1.26 1.15 2.34
C ALA A 102 1.83 0.26 1.24
N VAL A 103 3.16 0.17 1.20
CA VAL A 103 3.86 -0.63 0.19
C VAL A 103 4.61 -1.73 0.90
N TYR A 104 4.50 -2.95 0.38
CA TYR A 104 5.13 -4.13 0.96
C TYR A 104 6.02 -4.79 -0.06
N PRO A 105 7.14 -5.38 0.38
CA PRO A 105 7.98 -6.14 -0.55
C PRO A 105 7.24 -7.41 -0.97
N LYS A 106 7.47 -7.81 -2.21
CA LYS A 106 6.92 -9.06 -2.72
C LYS A 106 7.96 -10.16 -2.52
N HIS A 107 7.55 -11.20 -1.86
CA HIS A 107 8.43 -12.36 -1.61
C HIS A 107 8.10 -13.53 -2.51
#